data_46f36c8130b5983c09871558d9e260a4
#
_entry.id   46f36c8130b5983c09871558d9e260a4
#
_cell.length_a   1.000
_cell.length_b   1.000
_cell.length_c   1.000
_cell.angle_alpha   90.00
_cell.angle_beta   90.00
_cell.angle_gamma   90.00
#
_symmetry.space_group_name_H-M   'P 1'
#
loop_
_entity.id
_entity.type
_entity.pdbx_description
1 polymer ?
#
loop_
_entity_poly.entity_id
_entity_poly.type
_entity_poly.pdbx_seq_one_letter_code
_entity_poly.pdbx_strand_id
1 'polypeptide(L)'
;MRLSRLLSFPRALRGAVLGFAAAAAVALAGCASVAPKGPSTSNAATSLTAQTSRAYQGRFAIQYNDQNGQQRNAYGNFIWQETGDTVTLQLRNPLGQTLAVVTSSPASATLELPNKQPLTADNVSTLMQNALGFALPVEGLRYWLQPSPAPTSRAKTERDPDQPSRLKQITQDGWTIDYLAYADAPATGVKRLNLSRSEPPLDIKLVLDQ
;
A
#
# COMPACT_ATOMS: atom_id res chain seq x y z
N MET A 1 -2.80 -23.69 59.70
CA MET A 1 -1.38 -23.65 60.12
C MET A 1 -0.77 -22.50 59.35
N ARG A 2 -0.62 -21.30 60.00
CA ARG A 2 0.63 -20.78 60.63
C ARG A 2 1.74 -20.67 59.57
N LEU A 3 2.40 -19.59 59.34
CA LEU A 3 2.71 -18.33 60.05
C LEU A 3 3.25 -17.27 59.09
N SER A 4 2.88 -16.05 59.40
CA SER A 4 3.45 -14.78 59.07
C SER A 4 4.95 -14.66 59.42
N ARG A 5 5.71 -13.85 58.74
CA ARG A 5 6.69 -12.98 59.37
C ARG A 5 6.96 -11.69 58.55
N LEU A 6 6.55 -10.61 59.14
CA LEU A 6 7.02 -9.22 59.04
C LEU A 6 8.44 -9.13 59.62
N LEU A 7 9.18 -8.13 59.18
CA LEU A 7 10.19 -7.34 59.92
C LEU A 7 10.76 -6.30 58.93
N SER A 8 10.42 -5.06 58.99
CA SER A 8 10.78 -3.98 59.95
C SER A 8 12.06 -3.23 59.53
N PHE A 9 11.87 -1.94 59.37
CA PHE A 9 12.83 -0.84 59.17
C PHE A 9 13.90 -0.74 60.28
N PRO A 10 14.99 0.10 60.11
CA PRO A 10 14.95 1.37 60.81
C PRO A 10 15.44 2.62 60.04
N ARG A 11 14.91 3.71 60.51
CA ARG A 11 15.31 5.10 60.31
C ARG A 11 16.50 5.46 61.20
N ALA A 12 17.21 6.50 60.79
CA ALA A 12 17.89 7.58 61.52
C ALA A 12 19.30 7.81 60.91
N LEU A 13 19.86 8.98 60.76
CA LEU A 13 19.86 10.17 61.62
C LEU A 13 20.38 11.38 60.82
N ARG A 14 19.87 12.47 61.16
CA ARG A 14 20.20 13.89 61.04
C ARG A 14 21.70 14.23 61.11
N GLY A 15 22.10 15.29 60.40
CA GLY A 15 23.32 16.05 60.66
C GLY A 15 23.33 17.34 59.83
N ALA A 16 22.97 18.44 60.50
CA ALA A 16 23.11 19.84 60.07
C ALA A 16 24.54 20.31 60.25
N VAL A 17 24.97 21.35 59.54
CA VAL A 17 25.68 22.56 59.97
C VAL A 17 26.13 23.34 58.72
N LEU A 18 25.51 24.48 58.50
CA LEU A 18 25.96 25.88 58.55
C LEU A 18 27.33 26.24 57.92
N GLY A 19 27.26 27.15 56.94
CA GLY A 19 28.04 28.39 57.04
C GLY A 19 28.92 28.68 55.82
N PHE A 20 28.64 29.65 55.02
CA PHE A 20 29.35 30.94 54.90
C PHE A 20 29.05 31.59 53.55
N ALA A 21 28.61 32.80 53.66
CA ALA A 21 28.40 33.74 52.57
C ALA A 21 29.74 34.41 52.16
N ALA A 22 29.88 34.75 50.89
CA ALA A 22 30.60 35.90 50.31
C ALA A 22 30.37 35.95 48.80
N ALA A 23 29.58 36.83 48.33
CA ALA A 23 29.82 38.15 47.75
C ALA A 23 30.62 38.20 46.46
N ALA A 24 29.88 38.66 45.39
CA ALA A 24 30.29 39.60 44.35
C ALA A 24 31.36 39.15 43.30
N ALA A 25 30.95 39.12 42.05
CA ALA A 25 31.42 40.07 41.04
C ALA A 25 30.75 39.77 39.66
N VAL A 26 30.09 40.81 39.21
CA VAL A 26 29.56 40.93 37.85
C VAL A 26 30.75 41.08 36.87
N ALA A 27 30.87 40.20 35.93
CA ALA A 27 31.68 40.41 34.72
C ALA A 27 30.85 40.05 33.51
N LEU A 28 30.28 41.07 32.88
CA LEU A 28 29.75 41.00 31.52
C LEU A 28 30.95 40.85 30.56
N ALA A 29 31.25 39.61 30.17
CA ALA A 29 32.13 39.35 29.06
C ALA A 29 31.26 39.03 27.87
N GLY A 30 31.08 40.00 26.98
CA GLY A 30 30.47 39.80 25.67
C GLY A 30 31.34 38.88 24.83
N CYS A 31 30.87 37.68 24.60
CA CYS A 31 31.43 36.81 23.59
C CYS A 31 30.93 37.23 22.20
N ALA A 32 31.74 38.03 21.52
CA ALA A 32 31.61 38.18 20.07
C ALA A 32 31.88 36.81 19.44
N SER A 33 30.84 36.14 18.95
CA SER A 33 30.97 34.93 18.17
C SER A 33 31.58 35.27 16.83
N VAL A 34 32.89 35.09 16.70
CA VAL A 34 33.56 35.00 15.41
C VAL A 34 33.11 33.67 14.80
N ALA A 35 32.22 33.74 13.83
CA ALA A 35 31.86 32.58 13.01
C ALA A 35 33.09 32.11 12.21
N PRO A 36 33.56 30.87 12.36
CA PRO A 36 34.51 30.32 11.44
C PRO A 36 33.81 30.09 10.12
N LYS A 37 34.29 30.77 9.09
CA LYS A 37 33.91 30.53 7.70
C LYS A 37 34.51 29.19 7.27
N GLY A 38 33.88 28.10 7.72
CA GLY A 38 34.17 26.74 7.24
C GLY A 38 33.54 26.56 5.84
N PRO A 39 34.10 25.66 5.03
CA PRO A 39 33.52 25.40 3.72
C PRO A 39 32.08 24.95 3.88
N SER A 40 31.18 25.57 3.12
CA SER A 40 29.79 25.17 3.01
C SER A 40 29.73 23.75 2.47
N THR A 41 29.72 22.77 3.35
CA THR A 41 29.18 21.46 3.00
C THR A 41 27.69 21.72 2.72
N SER A 42 27.38 21.79 1.44
CA SER A 42 26.02 21.68 1.00
C SER A 42 25.48 20.37 1.57
N ASN A 43 24.73 20.48 2.68
CA ASN A 43 23.82 19.44 3.04
C ASN A 43 22.89 19.33 1.85
N ALA A 44 23.21 18.40 0.95
CA ALA A 44 22.23 17.84 0.07
C ALA A 44 21.17 17.26 1.00
N ALA A 45 20.16 18.08 1.32
CA ALA A 45 18.93 17.59 1.86
C ALA A 45 18.50 16.55 0.82
N THR A 46 18.72 15.28 1.13
CA THR A 46 18.11 14.17 0.42
C THR A 46 16.62 14.45 0.60
N SER A 47 16.03 15.03 -0.42
CA SER A 47 14.58 15.17 -0.52
C SER A 47 14.08 13.73 -0.50
N LEU A 48 13.66 13.26 0.67
CA LEU A 48 12.86 12.06 0.78
C LEU A 48 11.59 12.39 0.03
N THR A 49 11.58 12.15 -1.28
CA THR A 49 10.38 12.21 -2.09
C THR A 49 9.44 11.22 -1.42
N ALA A 50 8.37 11.73 -0.79
CA ALA A 50 7.39 10.89 -0.13
C ALA A 50 6.88 9.91 -1.19
N GLN A 51 7.28 8.65 -1.10
CA GLN A 51 6.79 7.62 -2.01
C GLN A 51 5.29 7.52 -1.80
N THR A 52 4.55 7.68 -2.86
CA THR A 52 3.10 7.48 -2.81
C THR A 52 2.84 6.03 -2.41
N SER A 53 2.21 5.84 -1.27
CA SER A 53 1.80 4.52 -0.79
C SER A 53 0.27 4.42 -0.85
N ARG A 54 -0.23 3.31 -1.38
CA ARG A 54 -1.66 3.00 -1.47
C ARG A 54 -1.90 1.55 -1.06
N ALA A 55 -3.00 1.34 -0.38
CA ALA A 55 -3.43 0.00 0.00
C ALA A 55 -4.92 -0.17 -0.27
N TYR A 56 -5.28 -1.30 -0.83
CA TYR A 56 -6.66 -1.73 -1.02
C TYR A 56 -6.79 -3.17 -0.58
N GLN A 57 -7.94 -3.51 -0.04
CA GLN A 57 -8.30 -4.87 0.26
C GLN A 57 -9.77 -5.10 -0.10
N GLY A 58 -10.14 -6.36 -0.28
CA GLY A 58 -11.49 -6.67 -0.63
C GLY A 58 -11.65 -8.07 -1.17
N ARG A 59 -12.73 -8.25 -1.93
CA ARG A 59 -13.11 -9.53 -2.52
C ARG A 59 -13.04 -9.46 -4.03
N PHE A 60 -12.67 -10.59 -4.63
CA PHE A 60 -12.66 -10.74 -6.08
C PHE A 60 -13.45 -11.96 -6.52
N ALA A 61 -13.97 -11.88 -7.73
CA ALA A 61 -14.44 -13.01 -8.50
C ALA A 61 -13.95 -12.85 -9.94
N ILE A 62 -13.34 -13.90 -10.49
CA ILE A 62 -12.76 -13.94 -11.83
C ILE A 62 -13.44 -15.06 -12.58
N GLN A 63 -13.85 -14.80 -13.82
CA GLN A 63 -14.36 -15.78 -14.77
C GLN A 63 -13.50 -15.71 -16.03
N TYR A 64 -12.95 -16.83 -16.46
CA TYR A 64 -12.04 -16.92 -17.61
C TYR A 64 -12.17 -18.26 -18.30
N ASN A 65 -11.67 -18.37 -19.53
CA ASN A 65 -11.54 -19.64 -20.22
C ASN A 65 -10.10 -20.15 -20.06
N ASP A 66 -9.96 -21.41 -19.66
CA ASP A 66 -8.66 -22.07 -19.58
C ASP A 66 -8.11 -22.41 -20.98
N GLN A 67 -6.90 -22.99 -21.03
CA GLN A 67 -6.24 -23.37 -22.27
C GLN A 67 -7.03 -24.38 -23.13
N ASN A 68 -8.00 -25.09 -22.55
CA ASN A 68 -8.88 -26.01 -23.23
C ASN A 68 -10.21 -25.36 -23.64
N GLY A 69 -10.36 -24.05 -23.47
CA GLY A 69 -11.60 -23.32 -23.74
C GLY A 69 -12.69 -23.54 -22.69
N GLN A 70 -12.38 -24.22 -21.59
CA GLN A 70 -13.36 -24.47 -20.53
C GLN A 70 -13.46 -23.24 -19.62
N GLN A 71 -14.69 -22.83 -19.34
CA GLN A 71 -14.95 -21.74 -18.41
C GLN A 71 -14.55 -22.14 -16.99
N ARG A 72 -13.79 -21.29 -16.35
CA ARG A 72 -13.29 -21.41 -14.98
C ARG A 72 -13.67 -20.20 -14.16
N ASN A 73 -13.82 -20.43 -12.87
CA ASN A 73 -14.10 -19.37 -11.90
C ASN A 73 -13.09 -19.44 -10.76
N ALA A 74 -12.58 -18.27 -10.36
CA ALA A 74 -11.79 -18.11 -9.15
C ALA A 74 -12.39 -16.98 -8.31
N TYR A 75 -12.42 -17.13 -7.00
CA TYR A 75 -12.93 -16.12 -6.09
C TYR A 75 -12.22 -16.18 -4.74
N GLY A 76 -12.22 -15.07 -4.05
CA GLY A 76 -11.55 -14.96 -2.76
C GLY A 76 -11.40 -13.53 -2.30
N ASN A 77 -10.37 -13.32 -1.50
CA ASN A 77 -9.99 -12.02 -0.98
C ASN A 77 -8.67 -11.57 -1.61
N PHE A 78 -8.49 -10.27 -1.75
CA PHE A 78 -7.22 -9.71 -2.21
C PHE A 78 -6.72 -8.64 -1.24
N ILE A 79 -5.39 -8.48 -1.22
CA ILE A 79 -4.70 -7.36 -0.59
C ILE A 79 -3.78 -6.78 -1.66
N TRP A 80 -3.95 -5.50 -1.92
CA TRP A 80 -3.13 -4.70 -2.82
C TRP A 80 -2.33 -3.69 -2.01
N GLN A 81 -1.03 -3.69 -2.21
CA GLN A 81 -0.12 -2.71 -1.64
C GLN A 81 0.72 -2.12 -2.76
N GLU A 82 0.78 -0.81 -2.81
CA GLU A 82 1.59 -0.07 -3.76
C GLU A 82 2.48 0.89 -3.01
N THR A 83 3.78 0.87 -3.34
CA THR A 83 4.78 1.80 -2.80
C THR A 83 5.69 2.24 -3.94
N GLY A 84 5.59 3.52 -4.30
CA GLY A 84 6.24 4.04 -5.51
C GLY A 84 5.77 3.28 -6.74
N ASP A 85 6.70 2.68 -7.47
CA ASP A 85 6.41 1.92 -8.69
C ASP A 85 6.25 0.42 -8.47
N THR A 86 6.33 -0.04 -7.23
CA THR A 86 6.17 -1.46 -6.90
C THR A 86 4.77 -1.75 -6.37
N VAL A 87 4.15 -2.77 -6.94
CA VAL A 87 2.86 -3.31 -6.50
C VAL A 87 3.06 -4.71 -5.95
N THR A 88 2.49 -4.99 -4.79
CA THR A 88 2.33 -6.35 -4.26
C THR A 88 0.85 -6.67 -4.17
N LEU A 89 0.42 -7.70 -4.88
CA LEU A 89 -0.95 -8.22 -4.86
C LEU A 89 -0.94 -9.61 -4.25
N GLN A 90 -1.61 -9.77 -3.13
CA GLN A 90 -1.84 -11.07 -2.52
C GLN A 90 -3.27 -11.54 -2.78
N LEU A 91 -3.41 -12.73 -3.36
CA LEU A 91 -4.69 -13.41 -3.55
C LEU A 91 -4.84 -14.50 -2.49
N ARG A 92 -6.01 -14.56 -1.87
CA ARG A 92 -6.36 -15.54 -0.83
C ARG A 92 -7.67 -16.22 -1.16
N ASN A 93 -7.81 -17.48 -0.74
CA ASN A 93 -9.12 -18.13 -0.78
C ASN A 93 -10.06 -17.56 0.31
N PRO A 94 -11.36 -17.89 0.31
CA PRO A 94 -12.30 -17.41 1.32
C PRO A 94 -11.95 -17.78 2.77
N LEU A 95 -11.14 -18.84 2.96
CA LEU A 95 -10.64 -19.26 4.27
C LEU A 95 -9.39 -18.49 4.72
N GLY A 96 -8.91 -17.53 3.90
CA GLY A 96 -7.76 -16.69 4.21
C GLY A 96 -6.41 -17.29 3.83
N GLN A 97 -6.36 -18.48 3.25
CA GLN A 97 -5.10 -19.09 2.80
C GLN A 97 -4.59 -18.39 1.53
N THR A 98 -3.31 -18.10 1.48
CA THR A 98 -2.68 -17.47 0.31
C THR A 98 -2.70 -18.43 -0.88
N LEU A 99 -3.24 -17.97 -1.99
CA LEU A 99 -3.26 -18.67 -3.28
C LEU A 99 -2.08 -18.24 -4.15
N ALA A 100 -1.75 -16.95 -4.13
CA ALA A 100 -0.67 -16.38 -4.90
C ALA A 100 -0.23 -15.04 -4.30
N VAL A 101 1.06 -14.70 -4.45
CA VAL A 101 1.58 -13.35 -4.23
C VAL A 101 2.26 -12.92 -5.52
N VAL A 102 1.82 -11.79 -6.04
CA VAL A 102 2.37 -11.16 -7.25
C VAL A 102 3.07 -9.88 -6.84
N THR A 103 4.33 -9.74 -7.21
CA THR A 103 5.06 -8.48 -7.09
C THR A 103 5.39 -7.97 -8.49
N SER A 104 4.97 -6.75 -8.80
CA SER A 104 5.27 -6.08 -10.06
C SER A 104 6.07 -4.81 -9.81
N SER A 105 7.16 -4.65 -10.51
CA SER A 105 8.01 -3.46 -10.53
C SER A 105 8.37 -3.10 -11.96
N PRO A 106 8.92 -1.91 -12.25
CA PRO A 106 9.36 -1.56 -13.60
C PRO A 106 10.42 -2.49 -14.18
N ALA A 107 11.18 -3.18 -13.32
CA ALA A 107 12.29 -4.05 -13.75
C ALA A 107 11.87 -5.51 -13.94
N SER A 108 10.86 -5.99 -13.21
CA SER A 108 10.47 -7.41 -13.22
C SER A 108 9.15 -7.65 -12.52
N ALA A 109 8.57 -8.80 -12.82
CA ALA A 109 7.42 -9.35 -12.08
C ALA A 109 7.80 -10.71 -11.47
N THR A 110 7.32 -10.96 -10.26
CA THR A 110 7.50 -12.24 -9.55
C THR A 110 6.14 -12.78 -9.12
N LEU A 111 5.95 -14.07 -9.26
CA LEU A 111 4.78 -14.81 -8.76
C LEU A 111 5.22 -15.91 -7.82
N GLU A 112 4.73 -15.85 -6.60
CA GLU A 112 4.91 -16.87 -5.58
C GLU A 112 3.63 -17.68 -5.40
N LEU A 113 3.73 -18.99 -5.55
CA LEU A 113 2.65 -19.94 -5.32
C LEU A 113 3.02 -20.84 -4.13
N PRO A 114 2.04 -21.29 -3.32
CA PRO A 114 2.32 -22.17 -2.19
C PRO A 114 3.08 -23.42 -2.62
N ASN A 115 4.15 -23.74 -1.90
CA ASN A 115 4.97 -24.94 -2.12
C ASN A 115 5.58 -25.05 -3.53
N LYS A 116 5.76 -23.94 -4.23
CA LYS A 116 6.45 -23.87 -5.53
C LYS A 116 7.58 -22.86 -5.48
N GLN A 117 8.55 -23.05 -6.35
CA GLN A 117 9.61 -22.04 -6.56
C GLN A 117 8.98 -20.77 -7.17
N PRO A 118 9.43 -19.59 -6.75
CA PRO A 118 8.99 -18.35 -7.37
C PRO A 118 9.26 -18.32 -8.87
N LEU A 119 8.31 -17.81 -9.62
CA LEU A 119 8.42 -17.58 -11.06
C LEU A 119 8.68 -16.10 -11.30
N THR A 120 9.58 -15.79 -12.23
CA THR A 120 9.93 -14.40 -12.58
C THR A 120 9.81 -14.21 -14.08
N ALA A 121 9.33 -13.02 -14.48
CA ALA A 121 9.26 -12.60 -15.88
C ALA A 121 9.42 -11.06 -15.97
N ASP A 122 9.62 -10.55 -17.20
CA ASP A 122 9.74 -9.12 -17.45
C ASP A 122 8.43 -8.35 -17.21
N ASN A 123 7.28 -9.03 -17.34
CA ASN A 123 5.98 -8.42 -17.08
C ASN A 123 5.01 -9.39 -16.38
N VAL A 124 4.13 -8.80 -15.59
CA VAL A 124 3.18 -9.54 -14.76
C VAL A 124 2.08 -10.22 -15.57
N SER A 125 1.63 -9.65 -16.68
CA SER A 125 0.53 -10.21 -17.46
C SER A 125 0.90 -11.56 -18.07
N THR A 126 2.10 -11.65 -18.65
CA THR A 126 2.63 -12.92 -19.19
C THR A 126 2.83 -13.95 -18.08
N LEU A 127 3.39 -13.51 -16.95
CA LEU A 127 3.62 -14.37 -15.80
C LEU A 127 2.32 -14.99 -15.27
N MET A 128 1.29 -14.17 -15.09
CA MET A 128 -0.03 -14.62 -14.63
C MET A 128 -0.73 -15.53 -15.63
N GLN A 129 -0.66 -15.19 -16.92
CA GLN A 129 -1.24 -16.01 -18.00
C GLN A 129 -0.64 -17.42 -18.00
N ASN A 130 0.70 -17.52 -17.91
CA ASN A 130 1.39 -18.80 -17.94
C ASN A 130 1.16 -19.64 -16.68
N ALA A 131 1.07 -18.99 -15.52
CA ALA A 131 1.01 -19.69 -14.23
C ALA A 131 -0.42 -19.97 -13.75
N LEU A 132 -1.36 -19.09 -14.03
CA LEU A 132 -2.74 -19.13 -13.51
C LEU A 132 -3.80 -19.29 -14.60
N GLY A 133 -3.41 -19.14 -15.88
CA GLY A 133 -4.31 -19.31 -17.03
C GLY A 133 -5.06 -18.04 -17.42
N PHE A 134 -4.83 -16.91 -16.75
CA PHE A 134 -5.41 -15.60 -17.10
C PHE A 134 -4.43 -14.47 -16.85
N ALA A 135 -4.48 -13.44 -17.70
CA ALA A 135 -3.64 -12.24 -17.56
C ALA A 135 -4.34 -11.17 -16.72
N LEU A 136 -3.91 -10.97 -15.51
CA LEU A 136 -4.42 -9.90 -14.65
C LEU A 136 -3.78 -8.56 -15.05
N PRO A 137 -4.56 -7.48 -15.25
CA PRO A 137 -4.06 -6.18 -15.69
C PRO A 137 -3.53 -5.35 -14.50
N VAL A 138 -2.47 -5.81 -13.84
CA VAL A 138 -1.93 -5.18 -12.62
C VAL A 138 -1.53 -3.73 -12.87
N GLU A 139 -0.88 -3.43 -14.00
CA GLU A 139 -0.47 -2.08 -14.37
C GLU A 139 -1.67 -1.15 -14.56
N GLY A 140 -2.74 -1.61 -15.21
CA GLY A 140 -3.97 -0.85 -15.38
C GLY A 140 -4.68 -0.63 -14.04
N LEU A 141 -4.73 -1.66 -13.21
CA LEU A 141 -5.39 -1.60 -11.89
C LEU A 141 -4.81 -0.54 -10.97
N ARG A 142 -3.52 -0.20 -11.08
CA ARG A 142 -2.90 0.92 -10.35
C ARG A 142 -3.67 2.23 -10.50
N TYR A 143 -4.26 2.44 -11.66
CA TYR A 143 -5.02 3.64 -12.01
C TYR A 143 -6.53 3.42 -11.85
N TRP A 144 -7.03 2.29 -12.30
CA TRP A 144 -8.47 2.03 -12.33
C TRP A 144 -9.08 1.85 -10.94
N LEU A 145 -8.29 1.42 -9.94
CA LEU A 145 -8.73 1.42 -8.53
C LEU A 145 -8.94 2.84 -7.97
N GLN A 146 -8.38 3.87 -8.62
CA GLN A 146 -8.50 5.28 -8.28
C GLN A 146 -9.41 6.07 -9.24
N PRO A 147 -10.40 5.48 -9.87
CA PRO A 147 -11.13 5.85 -11.07
C PRO A 147 -10.39 6.86 -11.97
N SER A 148 -9.24 6.45 -12.47
CA SER A 148 -8.40 7.26 -13.34
C SER A 148 -7.89 6.42 -14.51
N PRO A 149 -7.81 6.97 -15.74
CA PRO A 149 -7.16 6.31 -16.86
C PRO A 149 -5.66 6.12 -16.61
N ALA A 150 -5.10 5.00 -17.06
CA ALA A 150 -3.65 4.81 -17.10
C ALA A 150 -3.02 5.78 -18.13
N PRO A 151 -1.87 6.41 -17.83
CA PRO A 151 -1.27 7.40 -18.72
C PRO A 151 -0.61 6.81 -19.96
N THR A 152 -0.44 5.49 -20.02
CA THR A 152 0.31 4.77 -21.05
C THR A 152 -0.40 4.66 -22.39
N SER A 153 -1.72 4.82 -22.41
CA SER A 153 -2.53 4.66 -23.62
C SER A 153 -3.76 5.58 -23.62
N ARG A 154 -4.42 5.67 -24.78
CA ARG A 154 -5.68 6.41 -24.90
C ARG A 154 -6.80 5.67 -24.17
N ALA A 155 -7.58 6.41 -23.41
CA ALA A 155 -8.79 5.92 -22.77
C ALA A 155 -10.02 6.69 -23.25
N LYS A 156 -11.14 5.98 -23.37
CA LYS A 156 -12.46 6.58 -23.44
C LYS A 156 -13.07 6.55 -22.04
N THR A 157 -13.63 7.67 -21.59
CA THR A 157 -14.25 7.77 -20.26
C THR A 157 -15.69 8.22 -20.37
N GLU A 158 -16.55 7.65 -19.54
CA GLU A 158 -17.93 8.09 -19.38
C GLU A 158 -18.16 8.50 -17.93
N ARG A 159 -18.85 9.60 -17.72
CA ARG A 159 -19.18 10.11 -16.39
C ARG A 159 -20.57 9.68 -15.98
N ASP A 160 -20.76 9.59 -14.67
CA ASP A 160 -22.07 9.34 -14.10
C ASP A 160 -22.99 10.56 -14.39
N PRO A 161 -24.15 10.35 -15.04
CA PRO A 161 -25.07 11.44 -15.36
C PRO A 161 -25.63 12.15 -14.13
N ASP A 162 -25.81 11.41 -13.03
CA ASP A 162 -26.37 11.95 -11.78
C ASP A 162 -25.30 12.56 -10.88
N GLN A 163 -24.03 12.13 -11.06
CA GLN A 163 -22.87 12.62 -10.32
C GLN A 163 -21.67 12.85 -11.25
N PRO A 164 -21.64 13.95 -12.03
CA PRO A 164 -20.64 14.19 -13.07
C PRO A 164 -19.18 14.27 -12.59
N SER A 165 -18.96 14.41 -11.29
CA SER A 165 -17.62 14.30 -10.68
C SER A 165 -17.08 12.87 -10.65
N ARG A 166 -17.95 11.85 -10.76
CA ARG A 166 -17.60 10.44 -10.74
C ARG A 166 -17.52 9.85 -12.13
N LEU A 167 -16.60 8.93 -12.34
CA LEU A 167 -16.56 8.12 -13.56
C LEU A 167 -17.56 6.97 -13.44
N LYS A 168 -18.28 6.71 -14.53
CA LYS A 168 -19.14 5.55 -14.69
C LYS A 168 -18.39 4.41 -15.37
N GLN A 169 -17.58 4.74 -16.40
CA GLN A 169 -16.85 3.73 -17.16
C GLN A 169 -15.53 4.29 -17.71
N ILE A 170 -14.55 3.40 -17.83
CA ILE A 170 -13.32 3.59 -18.61
C ILE A 170 -13.23 2.44 -19.61
N THR A 171 -12.92 2.77 -20.87
CA THR A 171 -12.48 1.77 -21.87
C THR A 171 -11.04 2.06 -22.23
N GLN A 172 -10.13 1.14 -21.98
CA GLN A 172 -8.69 1.30 -22.17
C GLN A 172 -7.99 -0.06 -22.35
N ASP A 173 -7.05 -0.17 -23.28
CA ASP A 173 -6.21 -1.35 -23.52
C ASP A 173 -7.01 -2.66 -23.71
N GLY A 174 -8.16 -2.56 -24.38
CA GLY A 174 -9.08 -3.70 -24.59
C GLY A 174 -9.93 -4.06 -23.38
N TRP A 175 -9.79 -3.32 -22.27
CA TRP A 175 -10.60 -3.47 -21.07
C TRP A 175 -11.76 -2.47 -21.03
N THR A 176 -12.87 -2.92 -20.51
CA THR A 176 -13.98 -2.07 -20.06
C THR A 176 -14.06 -2.17 -18.55
N ILE A 177 -13.97 -1.03 -17.87
CA ILE A 177 -14.01 -0.91 -16.42
C ILE A 177 -15.27 -0.16 -16.03
N ASP A 178 -16.24 -0.83 -15.42
CA ASP A 178 -17.50 -0.28 -14.98
C ASP A 178 -17.44 0.01 -13.47
N TYR A 179 -17.65 1.26 -13.08
CA TYR A 179 -17.72 1.69 -11.68
C TYR A 179 -19.17 1.61 -11.19
N LEU A 180 -19.49 0.55 -10.47
CA LEU A 180 -20.86 0.22 -10.06
C LEU A 180 -21.28 0.88 -8.76
N ALA A 181 -20.33 1.16 -7.87
CA ALA A 181 -20.60 1.85 -6.61
C ALA A 181 -19.35 2.57 -6.13
N TYR A 182 -19.57 3.72 -5.55
CA TYR A 182 -18.59 4.50 -4.79
C TYR A 182 -18.90 4.42 -3.30
N ALA A 183 -17.91 4.70 -2.47
CA ALA A 183 -18.09 4.75 -1.02
C ALA A 183 -19.03 5.92 -0.62
N ASP A 184 -19.72 5.72 0.47
CA ASP A 184 -20.54 6.76 1.10
C ASP A 184 -19.65 7.67 1.95
N ALA A 185 -20.01 8.96 2.06
CA ALA A 185 -19.31 9.89 2.94
C ALA A 185 -19.30 9.39 4.40
N PRO A 186 -18.21 9.59 5.15
CA PRO A 186 -17.04 10.40 4.81
C PRO A 186 -15.98 9.66 3.96
N ALA A 187 -16.12 8.35 3.73
CA ALA A 187 -15.22 7.60 2.89
C ALA A 187 -15.34 8.06 1.42
N THR A 188 -14.22 7.97 0.71
CA THR A 188 -14.16 8.30 -0.72
C THR A 188 -13.52 7.15 -1.48
N GLY A 189 -13.79 7.07 -2.77
CA GLY A 189 -13.19 6.05 -3.61
C GLY A 189 -14.21 5.06 -4.16
N VAL A 190 -13.71 4.08 -4.87
CA VAL A 190 -14.53 3.03 -5.50
C VAL A 190 -14.83 1.94 -4.49
N LYS A 191 -16.09 1.52 -4.43
CA LYS A 191 -16.53 0.39 -3.59
C LYS A 191 -16.74 -0.87 -4.40
N ARG A 192 -17.21 -0.74 -5.65
CA ARG A 192 -17.45 -1.89 -6.53
C ARG A 192 -17.14 -1.52 -7.97
N LEU A 193 -16.37 -2.37 -8.63
CA LEU A 193 -16.09 -2.24 -10.06
C LEU A 193 -16.05 -3.61 -10.72
N ASN A 194 -16.42 -3.63 -12.00
CA ASN A 194 -16.24 -4.78 -12.88
C ASN A 194 -15.23 -4.41 -13.97
N LEU A 195 -14.37 -5.36 -14.33
CA LEU A 195 -13.49 -5.24 -15.47
C LEU A 195 -13.82 -6.38 -16.41
N SER A 196 -13.99 -6.08 -17.68
CA SER A 196 -14.25 -7.10 -18.71
C SER A 196 -13.34 -6.90 -19.91
N ARG A 197 -12.98 -8.01 -20.54
CA ARG A 197 -12.24 -8.05 -21.80
C ARG A 197 -12.79 -9.17 -22.66
N SER A 198 -12.96 -8.92 -23.97
CA SER A 198 -13.54 -9.89 -24.90
C SER A 198 -12.52 -10.90 -25.42
N GLU A 199 -11.24 -10.49 -25.59
CA GLU A 199 -10.21 -11.32 -26.22
C GLU A 199 -8.87 -11.27 -25.47
N PRO A 200 -8.47 -12.38 -24.85
CA PRO A 200 -9.29 -13.53 -24.49
C PRO A 200 -10.35 -13.16 -23.45
N PRO A 201 -11.51 -13.86 -23.42
CA PRO A 201 -12.60 -13.52 -22.50
C PRO A 201 -12.17 -13.61 -21.05
N LEU A 202 -12.39 -12.51 -20.32
CA LEU A 202 -12.04 -12.41 -18.91
C LEU A 202 -12.93 -11.37 -18.22
N ASP A 203 -13.63 -11.81 -17.19
CA ASP A 203 -14.45 -10.94 -16.33
C ASP A 203 -13.90 -10.96 -14.91
N ILE A 204 -13.69 -9.77 -14.35
CA ILE A 204 -13.20 -9.57 -12.98
C ILE A 204 -14.19 -8.66 -12.24
N LYS A 205 -14.67 -9.12 -11.12
CA LYS A 205 -15.50 -8.33 -10.22
C LYS A 205 -14.74 -8.07 -8.93
N LEU A 206 -14.64 -6.80 -8.55
CA LEU A 206 -13.97 -6.37 -7.33
C LEU A 206 -14.95 -5.64 -6.41
N VAL A 207 -14.88 -5.97 -5.13
CA VAL A 207 -15.56 -5.25 -4.05
C VAL A 207 -14.48 -4.84 -3.06
N LEU A 208 -14.28 -3.54 -2.91
CA LEU A 208 -13.28 -2.97 -2.02
C LEU A 208 -13.90 -2.75 -0.63
N ASP A 209 -13.16 -3.10 0.40
CA ASP A 209 -13.47 -2.75 1.77
C ASP A 209 -13.06 -1.28 1.99
N GLN A 210 -13.94 -0.52 2.68
CA GLN A 210 -13.78 0.91 2.94
C GLN A 210 -13.56 1.15 4.44
#